data_e16c9f60f4b4d52940cf1d0aed9efad5
#
_entry.id   e16c9f60f4b4d52940cf1d0aed9efad5
#
_cell.length_a   1.000
_cell.length_b   1.000
_cell.length_c   1.000
_cell.angle_alpha   90.00
_cell.angle_beta   90.00
_cell.angle_gamma   90.00
#
_symmetry.space_group_name_H-M   'P 1'
#
loop_
_entity.id
_entity.type
_entity.pdbx_description
1 polymer ?
#
loop_
_entity_poly.entity_id
_entity_poly.type
_entity_poly.pdbx_seq_one_letter_code
_entity_poly.pdbx_strand_id
1 'polypeptide(L)'
;GALALAGCGGVGAPQHIDITLIGFNDLHGNLEPPRQSITVPGALPTERVALPAGGIAHLAGAIATLKARTPHHAVVSAGDLVGASPMVSSLFLDEPTIEAMNQIQIDFNAVGNHEFDRGWRELLRLQHGGCEKFTVREPCQISQPFAGAQFGFLAANVLREDGQTLLPATGLKRFTEGGAQVTVGFIGMTLRSTPSMVTPAGVAGLRFADEADTANAQAAQLRAQGADIIVLALHEGGATTAGATGITEPSCTGPSGDIVPILERLDTAIDVVISGHTHQAYVCDYASVNPQRPFLLTSAGQY
;
A
#
# COMPACT_ATOMS: atom_id res chain seq x y z
N GLY A 1 -54.49 -40.00 -8.86
CA GLY A 1 -53.14 -40.10 -8.42
C GLY A 1 -52.31 -38.92 -8.98
N ALA A 2 -51.96 -37.93 -8.13
CA ALA A 2 -51.09 -36.83 -8.49
C ALA A 2 -49.65 -37.18 -8.10
N LEU A 3 -48.76 -37.28 -9.08
CA LEU A 3 -47.34 -37.38 -8.82
C LEU A 3 -46.78 -35.98 -8.52
N ALA A 4 -46.29 -35.78 -7.31
CA ALA A 4 -45.51 -34.62 -6.95
C ALA A 4 -44.03 -34.90 -7.37
N LEU A 5 -43.54 -34.16 -8.36
CA LEU A 5 -42.11 -34.10 -8.68
C LEU A 5 -41.42 -33.18 -7.64
N ALA A 6 -40.67 -33.79 -6.73
CA ALA A 6 -39.74 -33.06 -5.89
C ALA A 6 -38.58 -32.59 -6.75
N GLY A 7 -38.49 -31.28 -7.01
CA GLY A 7 -37.37 -30.68 -7.64
C GLY A 7 -36.16 -30.75 -6.68
N CYS A 8 -35.12 -31.48 -7.05
CA CYS A 8 -33.81 -31.36 -6.42
C CYS A 8 -33.29 -29.92 -6.68
N GLY A 9 -33.33 -29.08 -5.67
CA GLY A 9 -32.59 -27.81 -5.68
C GLY A 9 -31.09 -28.12 -5.83
N GLY A 10 -30.58 -27.82 -6.99
CA GLY A 10 -29.14 -27.90 -7.22
C GLY A 10 -28.43 -26.98 -6.22
N VAL A 11 -27.53 -27.52 -5.43
CA VAL A 11 -26.57 -26.74 -4.64
C VAL A 11 -25.75 -25.99 -5.69
N GLY A 12 -25.98 -24.70 -5.85
CA GLY A 12 -25.18 -23.86 -6.74
C GLY A 12 -23.71 -24.03 -6.38
N ALA A 13 -22.85 -24.12 -7.39
CA ALA A 13 -21.40 -24.13 -7.18
C ALA A 13 -21.05 -22.91 -6.33
N PRO A 14 -20.05 -23.01 -5.41
CA PRO A 14 -19.62 -21.86 -4.63
C PRO A 14 -19.23 -20.73 -5.59
N GLN A 15 -19.81 -19.58 -5.38
CA GLN A 15 -19.48 -18.41 -6.20
C GLN A 15 -18.13 -17.87 -5.76
N HIS A 16 -17.16 -17.89 -6.66
CA HIS A 16 -15.84 -17.32 -6.45
C HIS A 16 -15.81 -15.90 -7.02
N ILE A 17 -15.17 -14.98 -6.29
CA ILE A 17 -14.86 -13.64 -6.77
C ILE A 17 -13.34 -13.54 -6.81
N ASP A 18 -12.79 -13.41 -8.01
CA ASP A 18 -11.36 -13.19 -8.21
C ASP A 18 -11.04 -11.71 -7.99
N ILE A 19 -10.20 -11.41 -7.00
CA ILE A 19 -9.80 -10.06 -6.65
C ILE A 19 -8.29 -9.91 -6.87
N THR A 20 -7.90 -8.93 -7.68
CA THR A 20 -6.50 -8.57 -7.87
C THR A 20 -6.10 -7.46 -6.91
N LEU A 21 -5.17 -7.75 -6.00
CA LEU A 21 -4.51 -6.74 -5.18
C LEU A 21 -3.24 -6.26 -5.89
N ILE A 22 -3.14 -4.96 -6.15
CA ILE A 22 -2.00 -4.33 -6.80
C ILE A 22 -1.31 -3.49 -5.74
N GLY A 23 -0.14 -3.95 -5.29
CA GLY A 23 0.70 -3.26 -4.29
C GLY A 23 1.89 -2.58 -4.94
N PHE A 24 2.22 -1.38 -4.47
CA PHE A 24 3.47 -0.68 -4.75
C PHE A 24 3.90 0.13 -3.52
N ASN A 25 5.09 0.71 -3.54
CA ASN A 25 5.66 1.46 -2.41
C ASN A 25 6.75 2.40 -2.90
N ASP A 26 7.13 3.36 -2.06
CA ASP A 26 8.35 4.18 -2.19
C ASP A 26 8.48 4.85 -3.58
N LEU A 27 7.41 5.48 -4.07
CA LEU A 27 7.42 6.24 -5.32
C LEU A 27 8.23 7.54 -5.19
N HIS A 28 8.20 8.18 -4.00
CA HIS A 28 8.94 9.41 -3.73
C HIS A 28 8.78 10.48 -4.82
N GLY A 29 7.58 10.67 -5.33
CA GLY A 29 7.32 11.67 -6.34
C GLY A 29 8.13 11.54 -7.63
N ASN A 30 8.64 10.34 -7.95
CA ASN A 30 9.38 10.06 -9.18
C ASN A 30 8.44 10.02 -10.39
N LEU A 31 8.00 11.20 -10.85
CA LEU A 31 7.10 11.35 -11.99
C LEU A 31 7.79 11.07 -13.32
N GLU A 32 9.04 11.49 -13.44
CA GLU A 32 9.87 11.23 -14.61
C GLU A 32 10.59 9.89 -14.48
N PRO A 33 10.84 9.18 -15.59
CA PRO A 33 11.67 7.98 -15.56
C PRO A 33 13.06 8.29 -14.97
N PRO A 34 13.57 7.51 -13.99
CA PRO A 34 14.84 7.79 -13.32
C PRO A 34 16.07 7.54 -14.21
N ARG A 35 15.89 7.32 -15.52
CA ARG A 35 16.93 6.97 -16.50
C ARG A 35 17.71 5.71 -16.11
N GLN A 36 17.04 4.81 -15.43
CA GLN A 36 17.56 3.51 -15.02
C GLN A 36 16.90 2.43 -15.87
N SER A 37 17.52 1.26 -15.90
CA SER A 37 16.98 0.07 -16.53
C SER A 37 17.01 -1.08 -15.53
N ILE A 38 15.95 -1.86 -15.52
CA ILE A 38 15.93 -3.16 -14.86
C ILE A 38 16.36 -4.24 -15.85
N THR A 39 17.05 -5.26 -15.37
CA THR A 39 17.42 -6.41 -16.18
C THR A 39 16.44 -7.54 -15.92
N VAL A 40 15.74 -7.94 -16.96
CA VAL A 40 14.75 -9.02 -16.90
C VAL A 40 15.21 -10.24 -17.72
N PRO A 41 14.71 -11.45 -17.43
CA PRO A 41 14.90 -12.60 -18.32
C PRO A 41 14.35 -12.30 -19.72
N GLY A 42 15.11 -12.65 -20.76
CA GLY A 42 14.68 -12.57 -22.14
C GLY A 42 13.94 -13.84 -22.60
N ALA A 43 13.75 -13.98 -23.90
CA ALA A 43 13.06 -15.14 -24.51
C ALA A 43 13.86 -16.45 -24.34
N LEU A 44 15.18 -16.37 -24.26
CA LEU A 44 16.05 -17.54 -24.03
C LEU A 44 16.49 -17.58 -22.54
N PRO A 45 16.72 -18.78 -21.98
CA PRO A 45 17.10 -18.93 -20.57
C PRO A 45 18.34 -18.13 -20.14
N THR A 46 19.28 -17.90 -21.06
CA THR A 46 20.54 -17.17 -20.83
C THR A 46 20.43 -15.70 -21.21
N GLU A 47 19.35 -15.30 -21.85
CA GLU A 47 19.18 -13.92 -22.30
C GLU A 47 18.79 -13.01 -21.13
N ARG A 48 19.35 -11.82 -21.14
CA ARG A 48 18.97 -10.74 -20.22
C ARG A 48 18.71 -9.48 -21.05
N VAL A 49 17.55 -8.88 -20.82
CA VAL A 49 17.11 -7.68 -21.52
C VAL A 49 17.05 -6.54 -20.53
N ALA A 50 17.68 -5.42 -20.86
CA ALA A 50 17.57 -4.19 -20.10
C ALA A 50 16.32 -3.44 -20.57
N LEU A 51 15.37 -3.22 -19.64
CA LEU A 51 14.16 -2.44 -19.91
C LEU A 51 14.21 -1.13 -19.13
N PRO A 52 13.92 0.01 -19.76
CA PRO A 52 13.66 1.24 -19.02
C PRO A 52 12.55 1.00 -17.99
N ALA A 53 12.75 1.44 -16.76
CA ALA A 53 11.81 1.24 -15.66
C ALA A 53 11.72 2.49 -14.79
N GLY A 54 10.63 2.58 -14.04
CA GLY A 54 10.34 3.68 -13.13
C GLY A 54 9.65 4.86 -13.79
N GLY A 55 9.19 5.77 -12.95
CA GLY A 55 8.40 6.92 -13.34
C GLY A 55 6.92 6.61 -13.53
N ILE A 56 6.13 7.67 -13.42
CA ILE A 56 4.66 7.56 -13.33
C ILE A 56 4.00 6.94 -14.56
N ALA A 57 4.55 7.16 -15.75
CA ALA A 57 3.98 6.63 -16.97
C ALA A 57 4.09 5.09 -17.05
N HIS A 58 5.23 4.53 -16.63
CA HIS A 58 5.43 3.08 -16.56
C HIS A 58 4.58 2.46 -15.47
N LEU A 59 4.53 3.09 -14.29
CA LEU A 59 3.68 2.63 -13.17
C LEU A 59 2.21 2.63 -13.59
N ALA A 60 1.71 3.70 -14.20
CA ALA A 60 0.34 3.80 -14.68
C ALA A 60 0.01 2.71 -15.73
N GLY A 61 0.92 2.47 -16.67
CA GLY A 61 0.78 1.43 -17.68
C GLY A 61 0.74 0.02 -17.09
N ALA A 62 1.60 -0.25 -16.10
CA ALA A 62 1.62 -1.53 -15.39
C ALA A 62 0.31 -1.74 -14.59
N ILE A 63 -0.11 -0.74 -13.82
CA ILE A 63 -1.37 -0.79 -13.07
C ILE A 63 -2.57 -0.98 -13.99
N ALA A 64 -2.64 -0.24 -15.11
CA ALA A 64 -3.71 -0.39 -16.09
C ALA A 64 -3.76 -1.81 -16.67
N THR A 65 -2.59 -2.39 -16.98
CA THR A 65 -2.50 -3.78 -17.48
C THR A 65 -2.98 -4.79 -16.45
N LEU A 66 -2.66 -4.59 -15.17
CA LEU A 66 -3.10 -5.46 -14.09
C LEU A 66 -4.61 -5.29 -13.83
N LYS A 67 -5.12 -4.07 -13.80
CA LYS A 67 -6.57 -3.79 -13.67
C LYS A 67 -7.40 -4.45 -14.78
N ALA A 68 -6.86 -4.56 -15.99
CA ALA A 68 -7.56 -5.18 -17.10
C ALA A 68 -7.73 -6.71 -16.99
N ARG A 69 -7.03 -7.35 -16.03
CA ARG A 69 -7.10 -8.82 -15.84
C ARG A 69 -8.38 -9.26 -15.13
N THR A 70 -8.94 -8.42 -14.28
CA THR A 70 -10.16 -8.69 -13.54
C THR A 70 -10.92 -7.40 -13.27
N PRO A 71 -12.27 -7.43 -13.28
CA PRO A 71 -13.08 -6.27 -12.93
C PRO A 71 -12.92 -5.91 -11.43
N HIS A 72 -12.54 -6.86 -10.60
CA HIS A 72 -12.37 -6.66 -9.15
C HIS A 72 -10.90 -6.50 -8.80
N HIS A 73 -10.50 -5.27 -8.53
CA HIS A 73 -9.13 -4.95 -8.14
C HIS A 73 -9.09 -3.87 -7.06
N ALA A 74 -8.01 -3.86 -6.29
CA ALA A 74 -7.65 -2.76 -5.41
C ALA A 74 -6.18 -2.40 -5.62
N VAL A 75 -5.89 -1.09 -5.60
CA VAL A 75 -4.53 -0.55 -5.78
C VAL A 75 -4.12 0.16 -4.50
N VAL A 76 -3.03 -0.29 -3.90
CA VAL A 76 -2.60 0.15 -2.56
C VAL A 76 -1.10 0.47 -2.59
N SER A 77 -0.74 1.63 -2.06
CA SER A 77 0.63 2.00 -1.78
C SER A 77 0.98 1.73 -0.30
N ALA A 78 2.16 1.18 -0.05
CA ALA A 78 2.67 0.97 1.30
C ALA A 78 3.54 2.15 1.80
N GLY A 79 3.24 3.37 1.39
CA GLY A 79 3.85 4.59 1.90
C GLY A 79 5.01 5.13 1.07
N ASP A 80 5.52 6.28 1.52
CA ASP A 80 6.52 7.08 0.83
C ASP A 80 6.15 7.36 -0.64
N LEU A 81 4.87 7.67 -0.83
CA LEU A 81 4.34 8.12 -2.10
C LEU A 81 4.94 9.47 -2.49
N VAL A 82 5.13 10.33 -1.48
CA VAL A 82 5.68 11.69 -1.56
C VAL A 82 6.82 11.85 -0.55
N GLY A 83 7.55 12.97 -0.67
CA GLY A 83 8.72 13.27 0.16
C GLY A 83 10.00 12.70 -0.40
N ALA A 84 11.15 13.32 -0.08
CA ALA A 84 12.44 13.11 -0.75
C ALA A 84 12.36 13.18 -2.29
N SER A 85 11.33 13.84 -2.80
CA SER A 85 10.92 13.83 -4.21
C SER A 85 11.86 14.63 -5.12
N PRO A 86 12.02 14.23 -6.39
CA PRO A 86 12.66 15.03 -7.41
C PRO A 86 11.98 16.41 -7.59
N MET A 87 12.73 17.36 -8.18
CA MET A 87 12.28 18.75 -8.30
C MET A 87 10.96 18.92 -9.02
N VAL A 88 10.65 18.06 -10.00
CA VAL A 88 9.40 18.08 -10.76
C VAL A 88 8.16 17.91 -9.86
N SER A 89 8.29 17.27 -8.72
CA SER A 89 7.24 17.12 -7.71
C SER A 89 7.48 18.02 -6.51
N SER A 90 8.69 18.00 -5.93
CA SER A 90 9.00 18.68 -4.66
C SER A 90 8.88 20.20 -4.72
N LEU A 91 9.11 20.84 -5.88
CA LEU A 91 8.93 22.28 -6.04
C LEU A 91 7.48 22.71 -5.85
N PHE A 92 6.55 21.85 -6.17
CA PHE A 92 5.10 22.05 -6.11
C PHE A 92 4.47 21.33 -4.92
N LEU A 93 5.23 21.07 -3.84
CA LEU A 93 4.74 20.45 -2.60
C LEU A 93 4.13 19.05 -2.81
N ASP A 94 4.59 18.33 -3.82
CA ASP A 94 4.13 17.01 -4.25
C ASP A 94 2.66 16.95 -4.74
N GLU A 95 2.02 18.11 -4.97
CA GLU A 95 0.70 18.19 -5.60
C GLU A 95 0.64 17.42 -6.94
N PRO A 96 1.65 17.51 -7.85
CA PRO A 96 1.65 16.74 -9.09
C PRO A 96 1.61 15.23 -8.90
N THR A 97 2.26 14.73 -7.85
CA THR A 97 2.25 13.30 -7.51
C THR A 97 0.85 12.86 -7.07
N ILE A 98 0.19 13.65 -6.21
CA ILE A 98 -1.18 13.37 -5.79
C ILE A 98 -2.14 13.38 -6.98
N GLU A 99 -2.03 14.38 -7.87
CA GLU A 99 -2.87 14.47 -9.07
C GLU A 99 -2.65 13.27 -10.02
N ALA A 100 -1.40 12.83 -10.18
CA ALA A 100 -1.08 11.64 -10.96
C ALA A 100 -1.70 10.36 -10.35
N MET A 101 -1.64 10.20 -9.02
CA MET A 101 -2.29 9.07 -8.34
C MET A 101 -3.81 9.11 -8.44
N ASN A 102 -4.41 10.31 -8.41
CA ASN A 102 -5.84 10.47 -8.69
C ASN A 102 -6.21 9.98 -10.10
N GLN A 103 -5.37 10.28 -11.10
CA GLN A 103 -5.59 9.80 -12.48
C GLN A 103 -5.42 8.28 -12.61
N ILE A 104 -4.47 7.69 -11.89
CA ILE A 104 -4.25 6.24 -11.82
C ILE A 104 -5.39 5.55 -11.07
N GLN A 105 -6.10 6.30 -10.22
CA GLN A 105 -7.19 5.80 -9.37
C GLN A 105 -6.69 4.71 -8.41
N ILE A 106 -5.72 5.06 -7.57
CA ILE A 106 -5.35 4.22 -6.43
C ILE A 106 -6.45 4.28 -5.38
N ASP A 107 -6.59 3.25 -4.55
CA ASP A 107 -7.62 3.19 -3.50
C ASP A 107 -7.11 3.74 -2.18
N PHE A 108 -5.91 3.33 -1.76
CA PHE A 108 -5.33 3.69 -0.47
C PHE A 108 -3.82 3.89 -0.56
N ASN A 109 -3.29 4.75 0.30
CA ASN A 109 -1.87 4.89 0.60
C ASN A 109 -1.66 4.78 2.12
N ALA A 110 -0.86 3.82 2.59
CA ALA A 110 -0.34 3.88 3.94
C ALA A 110 0.61 5.08 4.06
N VAL A 111 0.63 5.72 5.22
CA VAL A 111 1.55 6.84 5.45
C VAL A 111 2.93 6.30 5.81
N GLY A 112 3.96 6.69 5.06
CA GLY A 112 5.36 6.42 5.39
C GLY A 112 5.98 7.55 6.21
N ASN A 113 7.31 7.50 6.41
CA ASN A 113 7.99 8.56 7.14
C ASN A 113 8.13 9.84 6.31
N HIS A 114 8.36 9.73 5.01
CA HIS A 114 8.56 10.88 4.14
C HIS A 114 7.27 11.69 3.86
N GLU A 115 6.09 11.15 4.09
CA GLU A 115 4.86 11.93 4.13
C GLU A 115 4.91 13.02 5.22
N PHE A 116 5.77 12.89 6.25
CA PHE A 116 5.96 13.90 7.30
C PHE A 116 7.10 14.88 7.04
N ASP A 117 7.83 14.81 5.94
CA ASP A 117 8.98 15.69 5.63
C ASP A 117 8.63 17.18 5.74
N ARG A 118 7.40 17.54 5.36
CA ARG A 118 6.87 18.92 5.42
C ARG A 118 5.89 19.15 6.58
N GLY A 119 5.81 18.17 7.48
CA GLY A 119 4.95 18.19 8.64
C GLY A 119 3.52 17.69 8.39
N TRP A 120 2.90 17.22 9.48
CA TRP A 120 1.59 16.58 9.41
C TRP A 120 0.45 17.47 8.90
N ARG A 121 0.57 18.80 9.04
CA ARG A 121 -0.43 19.72 8.49
C ARG A 121 -0.40 19.75 6.96
N GLU A 122 0.78 19.71 6.38
CA GLU A 122 0.94 19.59 4.94
C GLU A 122 0.45 18.24 4.44
N LEU A 123 0.71 17.14 5.16
CA LEU A 123 0.13 15.84 4.86
C LEU A 123 -1.40 15.88 4.86
N LEU A 124 -2.04 16.53 5.84
CA LEU A 124 -3.50 16.72 5.84
C LEU A 124 -3.97 17.55 4.64
N ARG A 125 -3.19 18.57 4.23
CA ARG A 125 -3.50 19.34 3.01
C ARG A 125 -3.41 18.46 1.75
N LEU A 126 -2.41 17.59 1.66
CA LEU A 126 -2.32 16.64 0.55
C LEU A 126 -3.53 15.71 0.49
N GLN A 127 -4.07 15.28 1.64
CA GLN A 127 -5.30 14.48 1.69
C GLN A 127 -6.54 15.30 1.31
N HIS A 128 -6.72 16.50 1.88
CA HIS A 128 -8.00 17.20 1.82
C HIS A 128 -8.05 18.32 0.78
N GLY A 129 -6.91 18.65 0.19
CA GLY A 129 -6.79 19.78 -0.75
C GLY A 129 -6.71 21.14 -0.07
N GLY A 130 -6.80 22.16 -0.90
CA GLY A 130 -6.73 23.54 -0.46
C GLY A 130 -5.35 24.18 -0.67
N CYS A 131 -5.31 25.49 -0.44
CA CYS A 131 -4.13 26.33 -0.68
C CYS A 131 -3.60 26.99 0.60
N GLU A 132 -3.89 26.40 1.77
CA GLU A 132 -3.34 26.88 3.03
C GLU A 132 -1.83 26.61 3.08
N LYS A 133 -1.06 27.60 3.53
CA LYS A 133 0.40 27.55 3.53
C LYS A 133 0.93 27.06 4.87
N PHE A 134 1.52 25.88 4.87
CA PHE A 134 2.18 25.29 6.06
C PHE A 134 3.70 25.24 5.95
N THR A 135 4.25 25.58 4.79
CA THR A 135 5.68 25.51 4.48
C THR A 135 6.20 26.85 3.99
N VAL A 136 7.50 26.95 3.74
CA VAL A 136 8.09 28.16 3.12
C VAL A 136 7.71 28.35 1.65
N ARG A 137 7.23 27.28 0.99
CA ARG A 137 6.78 27.31 -0.41
C ARG A 137 5.31 27.67 -0.49
N GLU A 138 4.91 28.26 -1.61
CA GLU A 138 3.51 28.55 -1.91
C GLU A 138 2.84 27.28 -2.47
N PRO A 139 1.66 26.89 -1.93
CA PRO A 139 0.86 25.80 -2.50
C PRO A 139 0.07 26.27 -3.74
N CYS A 140 -0.60 25.33 -4.40
CA CYS A 140 -1.50 25.60 -5.53
C CYS A 140 -0.83 26.31 -6.72
N GLN A 141 0.42 25.97 -7.00
CA GLN A 141 1.14 26.58 -8.12
C GLN A 141 0.73 26.00 -9.49
N ILE A 142 0.09 24.84 -9.51
CA ILE A 142 -0.35 24.15 -10.72
C ILE A 142 -1.86 24.19 -10.83
N SER A 143 -2.55 23.74 -9.80
CA SER A 143 -4.02 23.68 -9.76
C SER A 143 -4.58 24.61 -8.68
N GLN A 144 -5.62 25.41 -9.01
CA GLN A 144 -6.24 26.37 -8.07
C GLN A 144 -7.76 26.20 -8.06
N PRO A 145 -8.33 25.68 -6.95
CA PRO A 145 -7.64 25.14 -5.79
C PRO A 145 -7.07 23.74 -6.08
N PHE A 146 -6.07 23.32 -5.31
CA PHE A 146 -5.61 21.92 -5.30
C PHE A 146 -6.69 21.04 -4.68
N ALA A 147 -7.10 20.00 -5.41
CA ALA A 147 -8.24 19.17 -5.03
C ALA A 147 -7.95 18.19 -3.88
N GLY A 148 -6.66 17.89 -3.62
CA GLY A 148 -6.26 16.85 -2.70
C GLY A 148 -6.37 15.45 -3.28
N ALA A 149 -6.04 14.46 -2.45
CA ALA A 149 -6.12 13.05 -2.80
C ALA A 149 -7.59 12.58 -2.89
N GLN A 150 -7.93 11.89 -3.97
CA GLN A 150 -9.22 11.22 -4.15
C GLN A 150 -9.20 9.78 -3.61
N PHE A 151 -8.08 9.35 -3.07
CA PHE A 151 -7.84 8.10 -2.38
C PHE A 151 -7.61 8.35 -0.89
N GLY A 152 -7.70 7.30 -0.07
CA GLY A 152 -7.50 7.44 1.37
C GLY A 152 -6.04 7.28 1.79
N PHE A 153 -5.47 8.28 2.48
CA PHE A 153 -4.29 8.05 3.30
C PHE A 153 -4.70 7.34 4.58
N LEU A 154 -3.99 6.27 4.96
CA LEU A 154 -4.27 5.47 6.13
C LEU A 154 -3.08 5.48 7.09
N ALA A 155 -3.33 5.72 8.40
CA ALA A 155 -2.29 5.77 9.42
C ALA A 155 -2.84 5.34 10.78
N ALA A 156 -2.97 4.04 11.00
CA ALA A 156 -3.64 3.47 12.18
C ALA A 156 -2.90 3.76 13.49
N ASN A 157 -1.57 3.82 13.45
CA ASN A 157 -0.72 3.96 14.64
C ASN A 157 -0.20 5.39 14.87
N VAL A 158 -0.61 6.35 14.04
CA VAL A 158 -0.24 7.77 14.23
C VAL A 158 -1.35 8.49 14.98
N LEU A 159 -1.09 8.80 16.24
CA LEU A 159 -2.08 9.32 17.17
C LEU A 159 -1.79 10.78 17.54
N ARG A 160 -2.83 11.58 17.64
CA ARG A 160 -2.80 12.94 18.21
C ARG A 160 -2.79 12.89 19.74
N GLU A 161 -2.62 14.04 20.35
CA GLU A 161 -2.65 14.19 21.81
C GLU A 161 -4.01 13.78 22.44
N ASP A 162 -5.11 13.90 21.68
CA ASP A 162 -6.44 13.49 22.10
C ASP A 162 -6.68 11.95 21.98
N GLY A 163 -5.67 11.22 21.51
CA GLY A 163 -5.72 9.77 21.32
C GLY A 163 -6.41 9.32 20.04
N GLN A 164 -6.94 10.23 19.23
CA GLN A 164 -7.51 9.89 17.93
C GLN A 164 -6.40 9.75 16.88
N THR A 165 -6.64 8.95 15.84
CA THR A 165 -5.70 8.84 14.72
C THR A 165 -5.66 10.15 13.92
N LEU A 166 -4.47 10.48 13.40
CA LEU A 166 -4.27 11.66 12.56
C LEU A 166 -5.08 11.58 11.25
N LEU A 167 -5.12 10.40 10.68
CA LEU A 167 -5.81 10.03 9.45
C LEU A 167 -6.60 8.74 9.71
N PRO A 168 -7.54 8.33 8.84
CA PRO A 168 -8.24 7.06 9.01
C PRO A 168 -7.29 5.90 9.25
N ALA A 169 -7.61 5.02 10.19
CA ALA A 169 -6.81 3.84 10.49
C ALA A 169 -6.94 2.78 9.39
N THR A 170 -8.14 2.68 8.80
CA THR A 170 -8.54 1.60 7.91
C THR A 170 -9.41 2.10 6.77
N GLY A 171 -9.47 1.32 5.69
CA GLY A 171 -10.40 1.49 4.59
C GLY A 171 -11.10 0.16 4.25
N LEU A 172 -12.25 0.23 3.60
CA LEU A 172 -13.00 -0.93 3.13
C LEU A 172 -13.28 -0.83 1.63
N LYS A 173 -13.12 -1.94 0.92
CA LYS A 173 -13.58 -2.06 -0.47
C LYS A 173 -14.41 -3.33 -0.63
N ARG A 174 -15.61 -3.18 -1.20
CA ARG A 174 -16.55 -4.29 -1.43
C ARG A 174 -16.59 -4.64 -2.90
N PHE A 175 -16.61 -5.93 -3.16
CA PHE A 175 -16.74 -6.52 -4.49
C PHE A 175 -17.97 -7.39 -4.53
N THR A 176 -18.73 -7.30 -5.63
CA THR A 176 -19.96 -8.09 -5.80
C THR A 176 -19.98 -8.71 -7.19
N GLU A 177 -20.27 -9.99 -7.26
CA GLU A 177 -20.40 -10.73 -8.51
C GLU A 177 -21.42 -11.87 -8.33
N GLY A 178 -22.36 -12.01 -9.26
CA GLY A 178 -23.32 -13.13 -9.25
C GLY A 178 -24.17 -13.26 -7.98
N GLY A 179 -24.30 -12.21 -7.18
CA GLY A 179 -25.00 -12.23 -5.90
C GLY A 179 -24.12 -12.55 -4.69
N ALA A 180 -22.84 -12.94 -4.91
CA ALA A 180 -21.82 -13.02 -3.86
C ALA A 180 -21.23 -11.65 -3.56
N GLN A 181 -20.75 -11.46 -2.33
CA GLN A 181 -20.06 -10.25 -1.89
C GLN A 181 -18.81 -10.66 -1.12
N VAL A 182 -17.69 -9.95 -1.39
CA VAL A 182 -16.44 -10.03 -0.60
C VAL A 182 -16.06 -8.62 -0.18
N THR A 183 -15.74 -8.45 1.09
CA THR A 183 -15.26 -7.19 1.67
C THR A 183 -13.79 -7.32 2.03
N VAL A 184 -12.96 -6.45 1.45
CA VAL A 184 -11.53 -6.35 1.76
C VAL A 184 -11.33 -5.16 2.69
N GLY A 185 -10.71 -5.41 3.85
CA GLY A 185 -10.29 -4.40 4.81
C GLY A 185 -8.82 -4.07 4.61
N PHE A 186 -8.49 -2.78 4.62
CA PHE A 186 -7.13 -2.27 4.48
C PHE A 186 -6.74 -1.54 5.76
N ILE A 187 -5.55 -1.82 6.27
CA ILE A 187 -4.94 -1.16 7.43
C ILE A 187 -3.70 -0.42 6.93
N GLY A 188 -3.58 0.87 7.20
CA GLY A 188 -2.35 1.61 6.93
C GLY A 188 -1.50 1.74 8.19
N MET A 189 -0.21 1.48 8.08
CA MET A 189 0.71 1.47 9.20
C MET A 189 2.00 2.22 8.88
N THR A 190 2.34 3.20 9.71
CA THR A 190 3.59 3.98 9.64
C THR A 190 4.61 3.38 10.59
N LEU A 191 5.88 3.34 10.20
CA LEU A 191 6.92 2.84 11.12
C LEU A 191 7.01 3.69 12.40
N ARG A 192 7.13 3.03 13.53
CA ARG A 192 7.17 3.64 14.86
C ARG A 192 8.34 4.59 15.04
N SER A 193 9.46 4.33 14.37
CA SER A 193 10.69 5.11 14.44
C SER A 193 10.65 6.42 13.65
N THR A 194 9.58 6.75 12.92
CA THR A 194 9.41 7.97 12.13
C THR A 194 9.88 9.25 12.85
N PRO A 195 9.59 9.49 14.16
CA PRO A 195 10.05 10.72 14.84
C PRO A 195 11.57 10.89 14.91
N SER A 196 12.35 9.82 14.72
CA SER A 196 13.81 9.87 14.68
C SER A 196 14.37 10.13 13.28
N MET A 197 13.54 10.07 12.25
CA MET A 197 13.93 10.15 10.84
C MET A 197 13.56 11.49 10.19
N VAL A 198 12.58 12.18 10.74
CA VAL A 198 12.05 13.44 10.19
C VAL A 198 12.29 14.61 11.14
N THR A 199 12.07 15.83 10.66
CA THR A 199 12.22 17.00 11.53
C THR A 199 11.25 16.94 12.70
N PRO A 200 11.70 17.15 13.95
CA PRO A 200 10.83 17.06 15.13
C PRO A 200 9.58 17.94 15.07
N ALA A 201 9.68 19.10 14.44
CA ALA A 201 8.55 20.01 14.24
C ALA A 201 7.47 19.40 13.33
N GLY A 202 7.85 18.54 12.38
CA GLY A 202 6.93 17.90 11.44
C GLY A 202 6.00 16.89 12.07
N VAL A 203 6.38 16.34 13.22
CA VAL A 203 5.63 15.32 13.96
C VAL A 203 5.27 15.76 15.39
N ALA A 204 5.44 17.05 15.70
CA ALA A 204 5.12 17.59 17.02
C ALA A 204 3.64 17.35 17.38
N GLY A 205 3.40 16.86 18.60
CA GLY A 205 2.06 16.51 19.08
C GLY A 205 1.54 15.17 18.56
N LEU A 206 2.37 14.40 17.86
CA LEU A 206 2.02 13.05 17.40
C LEU A 206 2.76 11.97 18.20
N ARG A 207 2.10 10.83 18.37
CA ARG A 207 2.67 9.61 18.94
C ARG A 207 2.50 8.47 17.95
N PHE A 208 3.57 7.74 17.71
CA PHE A 208 3.60 6.56 16.84
C PHE A 208 3.54 5.32 17.74
N ALA A 209 2.43 4.60 17.68
CA ALA A 209 2.20 3.39 18.45
C ALA A 209 2.89 2.17 17.82
N ASP A 210 2.98 1.08 18.56
CA ASP A 210 3.54 -0.18 18.09
C ASP A 210 2.75 -0.73 16.91
N GLU A 211 3.45 -1.16 15.87
CA GLU A 211 2.88 -1.58 14.60
C GLU A 211 2.05 -2.86 14.75
N ALA A 212 2.63 -3.90 15.36
CA ALA A 212 1.97 -5.20 15.46
C ALA A 212 0.74 -5.16 16.37
N ASP A 213 0.84 -4.50 17.54
CA ASP A 213 -0.28 -4.38 18.45
C ASP A 213 -1.43 -3.59 17.82
N THR A 214 -1.10 -2.52 17.10
CA THR A 214 -2.10 -1.70 16.38
C THR A 214 -2.72 -2.48 15.21
N ALA A 215 -1.91 -3.16 14.39
CA ALA A 215 -2.39 -3.96 13.27
C ALA A 215 -3.37 -5.05 13.73
N ASN A 216 -3.02 -5.77 14.78
CA ASN A 216 -3.86 -6.83 15.34
C ASN A 216 -5.20 -6.28 15.87
N ALA A 217 -5.18 -5.14 16.57
CA ALA A 217 -6.40 -4.50 17.05
C ALA A 217 -7.31 -4.05 15.89
N GLN A 218 -6.74 -3.46 14.83
CA GLN A 218 -7.49 -3.04 13.65
C GLN A 218 -8.01 -4.25 12.84
N ALA A 219 -7.22 -5.33 12.74
CA ALA A 219 -7.65 -6.56 12.07
C ALA A 219 -8.89 -7.17 12.78
N ALA A 220 -8.87 -7.25 14.11
CA ALA A 220 -10.01 -7.71 14.88
C ALA A 220 -11.26 -6.85 14.67
N GLN A 221 -11.10 -5.51 14.61
CA GLN A 221 -12.21 -4.60 14.34
C GLN A 221 -12.78 -4.77 12.93
N LEU A 222 -11.91 -4.90 11.91
CA LEU A 222 -12.32 -5.13 10.53
C LEU A 222 -13.07 -6.46 10.36
N ARG A 223 -12.59 -7.53 10.99
CA ARG A 223 -13.28 -8.82 11.01
C ARG A 223 -14.67 -8.70 11.66
N ALA A 224 -14.78 -7.98 12.76
CA ALA A 224 -16.07 -7.72 13.42
C ALA A 224 -17.01 -6.87 12.55
N GLN A 225 -16.49 -6.06 11.65
CA GLN A 225 -17.26 -5.29 10.65
C GLN A 225 -17.60 -6.11 9.40
N GLY A 226 -17.19 -7.37 9.32
CA GLY A 226 -17.49 -8.28 8.22
C GLY A 226 -16.47 -8.23 7.07
N ALA A 227 -15.22 -7.84 7.35
CA ALA A 227 -14.15 -7.98 6.35
C ALA A 227 -13.79 -9.47 6.18
N ASP A 228 -13.83 -9.93 4.94
CA ASP A 228 -13.48 -11.30 4.55
C ASP A 228 -11.97 -11.47 4.34
N ILE A 229 -11.30 -10.41 3.89
CA ILE A 229 -9.85 -10.37 3.63
C ILE A 229 -9.29 -9.12 4.30
N ILE A 230 -8.12 -9.25 4.94
CA ILE A 230 -7.44 -8.12 5.57
C ILE A 230 -6.04 -7.95 4.96
N VAL A 231 -5.81 -6.75 4.44
CA VAL A 231 -4.55 -6.30 3.86
C VAL A 231 -3.93 -5.26 4.79
N LEU A 232 -2.72 -5.54 5.25
CA LEU A 232 -1.88 -4.59 5.97
C LEU A 232 -0.92 -3.93 4.99
N ALA A 233 -1.08 -2.64 4.75
CA ALA A 233 -0.09 -1.80 4.08
C ALA A 233 0.82 -1.22 5.16
N LEU A 234 2.03 -1.74 5.26
CA LEU A 234 2.99 -1.46 6.34
C LEU A 234 4.20 -0.71 5.79
N HIS A 235 4.38 0.53 6.20
CA HIS A 235 5.61 1.25 5.86
C HIS A 235 6.72 0.92 6.87
N GLU A 236 7.18 -0.29 6.82
CA GLU A 236 8.39 -0.86 7.40
C GLU A 236 8.82 -2.03 6.51
N GLY A 237 10.10 -2.27 6.39
CA GLY A 237 10.60 -3.23 5.44
C GLY A 237 11.75 -4.09 5.95
N GLY A 238 12.20 -4.91 5.04
CA GLY A 238 13.31 -5.81 5.25
C GLY A 238 13.99 -6.15 3.92
N ALA A 239 14.75 -7.23 3.95
CA ALA A 239 15.37 -7.81 2.78
C ALA A 239 15.25 -9.32 2.81
N THR A 240 15.41 -9.97 1.66
CA THR A 240 15.56 -11.41 1.54
C THR A 240 16.88 -11.76 0.88
N THR A 241 17.41 -12.95 1.14
CA THR A 241 18.67 -13.40 0.50
C THR A 241 18.49 -13.78 -0.97
N ALA A 242 17.25 -13.95 -1.43
CA ALA A 242 16.94 -14.27 -2.82
C ALA A 242 17.22 -13.12 -3.79
N GLY A 243 17.37 -11.89 -3.28
CA GLY A 243 17.64 -10.70 -4.10
C GLY A 243 16.62 -10.51 -5.22
N ALA A 244 17.06 -9.91 -6.34
CA ALA A 244 16.20 -9.65 -7.50
C ALA A 244 15.64 -10.92 -8.17
N THR A 245 16.17 -12.10 -7.90
CA THR A 245 15.64 -13.36 -8.41
C THR A 245 14.41 -13.86 -7.63
N GLY A 246 14.20 -13.35 -6.41
CA GLY A 246 13.07 -13.70 -5.55
C GLY A 246 11.75 -13.02 -5.90
N ILE A 247 11.76 -12.05 -6.83
CA ILE A 247 10.53 -11.35 -7.25
C ILE A 247 9.60 -12.18 -8.13
N THR A 248 10.07 -13.25 -8.73
CA THR A 248 9.27 -14.10 -9.63
C THR A 248 8.76 -15.37 -8.99
N GLU A 249 9.24 -15.71 -7.80
CA GLU A 249 8.85 -16.91 -7.07
C GLU A 249 8.45 -16.54 -5.63
N PRO A 250 7.31 -17.03 -5.13
CA PRO A 250 6.82 -16.72 -3.79
C PRO A 250 7.62 -17.47 -2.70
N SER A 251 8.94 -17.38 -2.76
CA SER A 251 9.85 -17.98 -1.80
C SER A 251 10.49 -16.92 -0.91
N CYS A 252 10.40 -17.11 0.39
CA CYS A 252 10.96 -16.23 1.40
C CYS A 252 12.23 -16.84 1.97
N THR A 253 13.37 -16.55 1.36
CA THR A 253 14.65 -17.08 1.85
C THR A 253 15.36 -16.02 2.68
N GLY A 254 15.55 -16.32 3.98
CA GLY A 254 16.30 -15.48 4.90
C GLY A 254 15.75 -14.05 5.07
N PRO A 255 14.46 -13.88 5.43
CA PRO A 255 13.93 -12.55 5.69
C PRO A 255 14.70 -11.91 6.87
N SER A 256 15.02 -10.64 6.72
CA SER A 256 15.80 -9.86 7.69
C SER A 256 15.34 -8.41 7.74
N GLY A 257 15.77 -7.68 8.76
CA GLY A 257 15.42 -6.27 8.95
C GLY A 257 14.37 -6.06 10.03
N ASP A 258 14.03 -4.79 10.25
CA ASP A 258 13.17 -4.36 11.35
C ASP A 258 11.70 -4.80 11.19
N ILE A 259 11.30 -5.20 9.99
CA ILE A 259 9.98 -5.78 9.74
C ILE A 259 9.78 -7.13 10.44
N VAL A 260 10.85 -7.95 10.60
CA VAL A 260 10.72 -9.34 11.10
C VAL A 260 10.09 -9.41 12.47
N PRO A 261 10.52 -8.64 13.50
CA PRO A 261 9.86 -8.64 14.80
C PRO A 261 8.38 -8.24 14.76
N ILE A 262 7.98 -7.43 13.78
CA ILE A 262 6.58 -7.06 13.56
C ILE A 262 5.81 -8.26 13.01
N LEU A 263 6.31 -8.89 11.93
CA LEU A 263 5.68 -10.03 11.27
C LEU A 263 5.43 -11.20 12.22
N GLU A 264 6.39 -11.46 13.12
CA GLU A 264 6.30 -12.55 14.11
C GLU A 264 5.18 -12.35 15.15
N ARG A 265 4.68 -11.11 15.29
CA ARG A 265 3.63 -10.74 16.24
C ARG A 265 2.28 -10.50 15.59
N LEU A 266 2.19 -10.49 14.25
CA LEU A 266 0.91 -10.29 13.55
C LEU A 266 -0.06 -11.42 13.84
N ASP A 267 -1.36 -11.08 13.96
CA ASP A 267 -2.43 -12.05 14.11
C ASP A 267 -2.72 -12.76 12.78
N THR A 268 -3.19 -14.00 12.86
CA THR A 268 -3.61 -14.81 11.69
C THR A 268 -4.83 -14.27 10.97
N ALA A 269 -5.50 -13.26 11.51
CA ALA A 269 -6.56 -12.54 10.85
C ALA A 269 -6.05 -11.69 9.66
N ILE A 270 -4.75 -11.40 9.58
CA ILE A 270 -4.14 -10.65 8.47
C ILE A 270 -3.75 -11.64 7.37
N ASP A 271 -4.24 -11.41 6.15
CA ASP A 271 -4.06 -12.32 5.00
C ASP A 271 -2.90 -11.89 4.08
N VAL A 272 -2.68 -10.56 3.96
CA VAL A 272 -1.66 -9.99 3.07
C VAL A 272 -0.96 -8.83 3.76
N VAL A 273 0.37 -8.77 3.61
CA VAL A 273 1.21 -7.64 4.02
C VAL A 273 1.90 -7.06 2.78
N ILE A 274 1.62 -5.79 2.49
CA ILE A 274 2.35 -5.01 1.50
C ILE A 274 3.27 -4.08 2.26
N SER A 275 4.59 -4.21 2.07
CA SER A 275 5.60 -3.48 2.82
C SER A 275 6.36 -2.47 1.95
N GLY A 276 7.09 -1.55 2.59
CA GLY A 276 7.87 -0.51 1.94
C GLY A 276 9.14 -0.16 2.69
N HIS A 277 9.58 1.10 2.64
CA HIS A 277 10.66 1.74 3.40
C HIS A 277 12.09 1.30 3.04
N THR A 278 12.36 0.02 2.92
CA THR A 278 13.74 -0.48 2.66
C THR A 278 14.11 -0.51 1.17
N HIS A 279 13.20 -0.15 0.27
CA HIS A 279 13.41 -0.13 -1.17
C HIS A 279 13.83 -1.50 -1.75
N GLN A 280 13.50 -2.59 -1.05
CA GLN A 280 13.76 -3.94 -1.50
C GLN A 280 12.54 -4.55 -2.18
N ALA A 281 12.76 -5.40 -3.18
CA ALA A 281 11.69 -6.11 -3.86
C ALA A 281 11.70 -7.58 -3.44
N TYR A 282 10.54 -8.08 -2.99
CA TYR A 282 10.35 -9.49 -2.65
C TYR A 282 8.88 -9.89 -2.71
N VAL A 283 8.66 -11.18 -2.94
CA VAL A 283 7.36 -11.83 -2.82
C VAL A 283 7.56 -13.09 -1.97
N CYS A 284 6.85 -13.18 -0.86
CA CYS A 284 7.04 -14.22 0.15
C CYS A 284 5.71 -14.87 0.51
N ASP A 285 5.58 -16.16 0.34
CA ASP A 285 4.66 -16.95 1.15
C ASP A 285 5.30 -17.11 2.55
N TYR A 286 4.88 -16.27 3.49
CA TYR A 286 5.50 -16.24 4.82
C TYR A 286 5.24 -17.53 5.63
N ALA A 287 4.26 -18.35 5.26
CA ALA A 287 4.04 -19.67 5.84
C ALA A 287 5.27 -20.60 5.66
N SER A 288 6.09 -20.35 4.63
CA SER A 288 7.35 -21.10 4.42
C SER A 288 8.44 -20.75 5.46
N VAL A 289 8.33 -19.58 6.09
CA VAL A 289 9.23 -19.10 7.17
C VAL A 289 8.64 -19.45 8.54
N ASN A 290 7.38 -19.09 8.73
CA ASN A 290 6.65 -19.34 9.96
C ASN A 290 5.24 -19.86 9.65
N PRO A 291 5.01 -21.19 9.75
CA PRO A 291 3.70 -21.79 9.46
C PRO A 291 2.55 -21.27 10.33
N GLN A 292 2.85 -20.61 11.44
CA GLN A 292 1.85 -19.98 12.30
C GLN A 292 1.44 -18.58 11.80
N ARG A 293 2.06 -18.09 10.73
CA ARG A 293 1.84 -16.77 10.13
C ARG A 293 1.61 -16.90 8.62
N PRO A 294 0.46 -17.47 8.20
CA PRO A 294 0.23 -17.86 6.80
C PRO A 294 -0.30 -16.68 5.96
N PHE A 295 0.42 -15.58 5.90
CA PHE A 295 0.10 -14.46 5.04
C PHE A 295 1.08 -14.33 3.87
N LEU A 296 0.62 -13.68 2.80
CA LEU A 296 1.49 -13.26 1.71
C LEU A 296 2.18 -11.94 2.09
N LEU A 297 3.51 -11.89 2.01
CA LEU A 297 4.30 -10.69 2.21
C LEU A 297 4.90 -10.22 0.89
N THR A 298 4.72 -8.94 0.54
CA THR A 298 5.29 -8.39 -0.69
C THR A 298 5.88 -6.99 -0.47
N SER A 299 6.89 -6.66 -1.29
CA SER A 299 7.40 -5.30 -1.47
C SER A 299 7.86 -5.15 -2.91
N ALA A 300 7.60 -3.99 -3.51
CA ALA A 300 7.81 -3.77 -4.94
C ALA A 300 9.14 -3.08 -5.28
N GLY A 301 9.97 -2.77 -4.29
CA GLY A 301 11.22 -2.02 -4.48
C GLY A 301 11.00 -0.52 -4.31
N GLN A 302 11.35 0.26 -5.34
CA GLN A 302 11.19 1.72 -5.33
C GLN A 302 10.97 2.27 -6.74
N TYR A 303 10.31 3.45 -6.85
CA TYR A 303 10.10 4.33 -8.05
C TYR A 303 9.24 3.75 -9.16
#